data_8008ed004c411d785daea5e015483d6e
#
_entry.id   8008ed004c411d785daea5e015483d6e
#
_cell.length_a   1.000
_cell.length_b   1.000
_cell.length_c   1.000
_cell.angle_alpha   90.00
_cell.angle_beta   90.00
_cell.angle_gamma   90.00
#
_symmetry.space_group_name_H-M   'P 1'
#
loop_
_entity.id
_entity.type
_entity.pdbx_description
1 polymer ?
#
loop_
_entity_poly.entity_id
_entity_poly.type
_entity_poly.pdbx_seq_one_letter_code
_entity_poly.pdbx_strand_id
1 'polypeptide(L)'
;MNKIKINILYNLVCFFIISFTATMTVFTRSFVGINFFGFRLGEYLILAGFNLCLGLLIASIFYKNKIDLEIFNNYYKAIILSFFIILLVTKSNILNTYSFKSSSYIWTLGFIFIGIFIKKYVINMKKSYIFLGSLVPLSIFIINTGNYPDVIINFFKENSDKFQFTKASDVFISVVTVYFFLEILNINTSKKMFFVFFYVPLFLPMLIIQSRGSYVGIIIFTILVFYFERRFLLENKKLIFLYLLFSILIFSISTFRSSGQKLNNDITPAKITEQVQTNSEVKDTRKAFLTFYIEDGRLFSKDETTNWRLDIWQDVTYDLFEENRFHTGYGYKSIIPQMLDPTAPGRLGRDGLNENVHNYFITILSRGGLFQLTLFVLFHFSLIRLWHARNNNYKILIYYLPIMFVSSLDISMDGVQFPIIFYSSIGCFLANIKTNK
;
A
#
# COMPACT_ATOMS: atom_id res chain seq x y z
N MET A 1 -34.33 -5.29 -19.80
CA MET A 1 -33.91 -5.86 -18.51
C MET A 1 -34.67 -5.18 -17.40
N ASN A 2 -35.43 -5.91 -16.55
CA ASN A 2 -36.33 -5.32 -15.55
C ASN A 2 -35.58 -4.44 -14.56
N LYS A 3 -36.12 -3.26 -14.23
CA LYS A 3 -35.55 -2.26 -13.28
C LYS A 3 -35.14 -2.88 -11.93
N ILE A 4 -35.88 -3.90 -11.49
CA ILE A 4 -35.60 -4.70 -10.26
C ILE A 4 -34.30 -5.49 -10.40
N LYS A 5 -34.05 -6.18 -11.53
CA LYS A 5 -32.83 -6.97 -11.75
C LYS A 5 -31.57 -6.06 -11.78
N ILE A 6 -31.68 -4.86 -12.36
CA ILE A 6 -30.60 -3.88 -12.40
C ILE A 6 -30.24 -3.40 -10.97
N ASN A 7 -31.25 -3.12 -10.14
CA ASN A 7 -31.00 -2.69 -8.75
C ASN A 7 -30.39 -3.79 -7.88
N ILE A 8 -30.76 -5.05 -8.08
CA ILE A 8 -30.17 -6.19 -7.36
C ILE A 8 -28.69 -6.34 -7.73
N LEU A 9 -28.38 -6.38 -9.03
CA LEU A 9 -27.01 -6.50 -9.51
C LEU A 9 -26.14 -5.34 -9.00
N TYR A 10 -26.68 -4.11 -9.02
CA TYR A 10 -25.99 -2.94 -8.52
C TYR A 10 -25.64 -3.05 -7.03
N ASN A 11 -26.59 -3.46 -6.20
CA ASN A 11 -26.36 -3.64 -4.76
C ASN A 11 -25.34 -4.75 -4.48
N LEU A 12 -25.39 -5.85 -5.23
CA LEU A 12 -24.43 -6.94 -5.12
C LEU A 12 -23.00 -6.46 -5.44
N VAL A 13 -22.84 -5.68 -6.50
CA VAL A 13 -21.52 -5.12 -6.86
C VAL A 13 -21.00 -4.18 -5.78
N CYS A 14 -21.84 -3.27 -5.24
CA CYS A 14 -21.44 -2.37 -4.16
C CYS A 14 -21.04 -3.16 -2.90
N PHE A 15 -21.81 -4.17 -2.53
CA PHE A 15 -21.49 -5.04 -1.40
C PHE A 15 -20.18 -5.79 -1.62
N PHE A 16 -19.97 -6.34 -2.82
CA PHE A 16 -18.73 -7.03 -3.18
C PHE A 16 -17.51 -6.10 -3.09
N ILE A 17 -17.60 -4.87 -3.60
CA ILE A 17 -16.49 -3.89 -3.53
C ILE A 17 -16.10 -3.63 -2.06
N ILE A 18 -17.08 -3.39 -1.19
CA ILE A 18 -16.80 -3.11 0.23
C ILE A 18 -16.23 -4.35 0.92
N SER A 19 -16.85 -5.52 0.71
CA SER A 19 -16.41 -6.77 1.32
C SER A 19 -15.01 -7.17 0.87
N PHE A 20 -14.72 -7.07 -0.43
CA PHE A 20 -13.39 -7.36 -0.98
C PHE A 20 -12.33 -6.40 -0.41
N THR A 21 -12.63 -5.10 -0.38
CA THR A 21 -11.70 -4.11 0.19
C THR A 21 -11.47 -4.39 1.68
N ALA A 22 -12.54 -4.67 2.44
CA ALA A 22 -12.42 -5.02 3.85
C ALA A 22 -11.57 -6.29 4.06
N THR A 23 -11.81 -7.33 3.29
CA THR A 23 -11.06 -8.59 3.37
C THR A 23 -9.58 -8.38 3.05
N MET A 24 -9.29 -7.63 1.98
CA MET A 24 -7.90 -7.31 1.59
C MET A 24 -7.17 -6.49 2.64
N THR A 25 -7.86 -5.60 3.37
CA THR A 25 -7.25 -4.74 4.38
C THR A 25 -7.20 -5.37 5.77
N VAL A 26 -8.16 -6.25 6.11
CA VAL A 26 -8.19 -6.94 7.41
C VAL A 26 -7.27 -8.15 7.43
N PHE A 27 -7.31 -8.99 6.40
CA PHE A 27 -6.57 -10.26 6.36
C PHE A 27 -5.29 -10.19 5.52
N THR A 28 -5.10 -9.14 4.77
CA THR A 28 -3.86 -8.75 4.06
C THR A 28 -3.13 -9.93 3.40
N ARG A 29 -1.92 -10.22 3.85
CA ARG A 29 -1.07 -11.29 3.30
C ARG A 29 -1.65 -12.67 3.53
N SER A 30 -2.36 -12.89 4.64
CA SER A 30 -2.98 -14.17 4.93
C SER A 30 -4.04 -14.51 3.88
N PHE A 31 -4.82 -13.54 3.43
CA PHE A 31 -5.83 -13.73 2.40
C PHE A 31 -5.21 -14.03 1.03
N VAL A 32 -4.22 -13.25 0.59
CA VAL A 32 -3.57 -13.50 -0.71
C VAL A 32 -2.65 -14.72 -0.70
N GLY A 33 -2.31 -15.24 0.48
CA GLY A 33 -1.55 -16.47 0.67
C GLY A 33 -2.38 -17.75 0.63
N ILE A 34 -3.72 -17.68 0.57
CA ILE A 34 -4.59 -18.86 0.50
C ILE A 34 -4.27 -19.65 -0.78
N ASN A 35 -4.08 -20.97 -0.61
CA ASN A 35 -3.77 -21.86 -1.72
C ASN A 35 -5.04 -22.41 -2.37
N PHE A 36 -5.09 -22.29 -3.70
CA PHE A 36 -6.11 -22.89 -4.55
C PHE A 36 -5.43 -23.63 -5.70
N PHE A 37 -5.75 -24.92 -5.87
CA PHE A 37 -5.23 -25.72 -6.98
C PHE A 37 -3.69 -25.63 -7.16
N GLY A 38 -2.94 -25.54 -6.06
CA GLY A 38 -1.47 -25.47 -6.09
C GLY A 38 -0.87 -24.08 -6.30
N PHE A 39 -1.69 -23.05 -6.43
CA PHE A 39 -1.25 -21.66 -6.55
C PHE A 39 -1.87 -20.80 -5.45
N ARG A 40 -1.16 -19.74 -5.05
CA ARG A 40 -1.69 -18.75 -4.10
C ARG A 40 -2.69 -17.82 -4.80
N LEU A 41 -3.70 -17.37 -4.05
CA LEU A 41 -4.64 -16.36 -4.55
C LEU A 41 -3.92 -15.13 -5.10
N GLY A 42 -2.83 -14.71 -4.45
CA GLY A 42 -1.99 -13.61 -4.93
C GLY A 42 -1.39 -13.84 -6.32
N GLU A 43 -1.03 -15.07 -6.67
CA GLU A 43 -0.50 -15.42 -7.99
C GLU A 43 -1.58 -15.33 -9.08
N TYR A 44 -2.82 -15.76 -8.76
CA TYR A 44 -3.95 -15.54 -9.67
C TYR A 44 -4.27 -14.06 -9.89
N LEU A 45 -4.17 -13.25 -8.84
CA LEU A 45 -4.39 -11.80 -8.96
C LEU A 45 -3.29 -11.15 -9.83
N ILE A 46 -2.03 -11.54 -9.67
CA ILE A 46 -0.94 -11.06 -10.54
C ILE A 46 -1.16 -11.50 -11.99
N LEU A 47 -1.59 -12.74 -12.21
CA LEU A 47 -1.93 -13.23 -13.55
C LEU A 47 -3.09 -12.45 -14.17
N ALA A 48 -4.11 -12.11 -13.37
CA ALA A 48 -5.18 -11.22 -13.83
C ALA A 48 -4.66 -9.83 -14.18
N GLY A 49 -3.79 -9.24 -13.35
CA GLY A 49 -3.11 -7.98 -13.64
C GLY A 49 -2.28 -8.01 -14.92
N PHE A 50 -1.52 -9.08 -15.14
CA PHE A 50 -0.75 -9.31 -16.38
C PHE A 50 -1.68 -9.33 -17.60
N ASN A 51 -2.74 -10.12 -17.57
CA ASN A 51 -3.71 -10.20 -18.67
C ASN A 51 -4.37 -8.84 -18.93
N LEU A 52 -4.71 -8.09 -17.89
CA LEU A 52 -5.23 -6.73 -18.02
C LEU A 52 -4.21 -5.79 -18.67
N CYS A 53 -2.95 -5.83 -18.24
CA CYS A 53 -1.89 -5.00 -18.83
C CYS A 53 -1.71 -5.29 -20.31
N LEU A 54 -1.61 -6.56 -20.69
CA LEU A 54 -1.45 -6.96 -22.10
C LEU A 54 -2.71 -6.65 -22.91
N GLY A 55 -3.89 -6.96 -22.39
CA GLY A 55 -5.15 -6.65 -23.03
C GLY A 55 -5.33 -5.16 -23.29
N LEU A 56 -4.96 -4.31 -22.34
CA LEU A 56 -5.00 -2.86 -22.50
C LEU A 56 -3.95 -2.35 -23.49
N LEU A 57 -2.75 -2.94 -23.50
CA LEU A 57 -1.74 -2.63 -24.50
C LEU A 57 -2.26 -2.91 -25.91
N ILE A 58 -2.81 -4.10 -26.14
CA ILE A 58 -3.40 -4.51 -27.42
C ILE A 58 -4.59 -3.61 -27.77
N ALA A 59 -5.53 -3.41 -26.85
CA ALA A 59 -6.69 -2.56 -27.05
C ALA A 59 -6.31 -1.12 -27.40
N SER A 60 -5.23 -0.59 -26.84
CA SER A 60 -4.74 0.76 -27.14
C SER A 60 -4.21 0.90 -28.58
N ILE A 61 -3.82 -0.20 -29.22
CA ILE A 61 -3.39 -0.21 -30.62
C ILE A 61 -4.62 -0.22 -31.55
N PHE A 62 -5.63 -1.06 -31.25
CA PHE A 62 -6.77 -1.29 -32.13
C PHE A 62 -7.98 -0.39 -31.88
N TYR A 63 -8.17 0.10 -30.65
CA TYR A 63 -9.40 0.80 -30.22
C TYR A 63 -9.11 2.19 -29.63
N LYS A 64 -8.37 3.03 -30.36
CA LYS A 64 -7.91 4.37 -29.90
C LYS A 64 -8.98 5.28 -29.29
N ASN A 65 -10.26 5.10 -29.64
CA ASN A 65 -11.35 6.05 -29.30
C ASN A 65 -12.35 5.54 -28.26
N LYS A 66 -12.21 4.34 -27.71
CA LYS A 66 -13.26 3.71 -26.86
C LYS A 66 -12.89 3.56 -25.38
N ILE A 67 -11.64 3.70 -25.00
CA ILE A 67 -11.16 3.58 -23.61
C ILE A 67 -10.69 4.94 -23.16
N ASP A 68 -10.73 5.23 -21.86
CA ASP A 68 -10.12 6.44 -21.29
C ASP A 68 -8.58 6.34 -21.37
N LEU A 69 -8.07 6.53 -22.60
CA LEU A 69 -6.67 6.31 -22.96
C LEU A 69 -5.70 7.30 -22.34
N GLU A 70 -6.20 8.40 -21.76
CA GLU A 70 -5.35 9.38 -21.08
C GLU A 70 -4.66 8.77 -19.85
N ILE A 71 -5.31 7.80 -19.19
CA ILE A 71 -4.72 7.06 -18.07
C ILE A 71 -3.66 6.06 -18.56
N PHE A 72 -3.94 5.40 -19.70
CA PHE A 72 -3.03 4.43 -20.32
C PHE A 72 -2.13 5.10 -21.37
N ASN A 73 -1.42 6.12 -20.91
CA ASN A 73 -0.54 6.94 -21.73
C ASN A 73 0.72 6.20 -22.21
N ASN A 74 1.59 6.92 -22.91
CA ASN A 74 2.82 6.35 -23.46
C ASN A 74 3.77 5.82 -22.36
N TYR A 75 3.78 6.42 -21.17
CA TYR A 75 4.61 5.92 -20.05
C TYR A 75 4.11 4.57 -19.56
N TYR A 76 2.79 4.38 -19.43
CA TYR A 76 2.20 3.07 -19.11
C TYR A 76 2.64 2.00 -20.10
N LYS A 77 2.50 2.28 -21.40
CA LYS A 77 2.92 1.36 -22.47
C LYS A 77 4.42 1.08 -22.42
N ALA A 78 5.22 2.13 -22.20
CA ALA A 78 6.67 2.00 -22.12
C ALA A 78 7.11 1.15 -20.92
N ILE A 79 6.42 1.22 -19.77
CA ILE A 79 6.70 0.35 -18.61
C ILE A 79 6.46 -1.13 -18.99
N ILE A 80 5.34 -1.44 -19.64
CA ILE A 80 5.05 -2.82 -20.05
C ILE A 80 6.08 -3.31 -21.07
N LEU A 81 6.41 -2.49 -22.06
CA LEU A 81 7.42 -2.82 -23.05
C LEU A 81 8.83 -2.95 -22.45
N SER A 82 9.16 -2.13 -21.45
CA SER A 82 10.46 -2.21 -20.78
C SER A 82 10.68 -3.56 -20.10
N PHE A 83 9.64 -4.23 -19.62
CA PHE A 83 9.74 -5.58 -19.09
C PHE A 83 10.32 -6.55 -20.14
N PHE A 84 9.79 -6.54 -21.35
CA PHE A 84 10.27 -7.42 -22.42
C PHE A 84 11.69 -7.07 -22.85
N ILE A 85 12.03 -5.77 -22.90
CA ILE A 85 13.39 -5.32 -23.21
C ILE A 85 14.37 -5.83 -22.13
N ILE A 86 14.04 -5.67 -20.86
CA ILE A 86 14.88 -6.13 -19.75
C ILE A 86 15.02 -7.65 -19.74
N LEU A 87 13.96 -8.40 -20.03
CA LEU A 87 14.04 -9.86 -20.19
C LEU A 87 15.07 -10.26 -21.26
N LEU A 88 15.05 -9.59 -22.42
CA LEU A 88 15.98 -9.86 -23.51
C LEU A 88 17.43 -9.49 -23.11
N VAL A 89 17.64 -8.30 -22.57
CA VAL A 89 18.97 -7.81 -22.18
C VAL A 89 19.58 -8.68 -21.07
N THR A 90 18.77 -9.08 -20.07
CA THR A 90 19.25 -9.89 -18.93
C THR A 90 19.19 -11.40 -19.20
N LYS A 91 18.76 -11.80 -20.41
CA LYS A 91 18.58 -13.22 -20.81
C LYS A 91 17.73 -13.99 -19.79
N SER A 92 16.65 -13.37 -19.31
CA SER A 92 15.72 -13.97 -18.37
C SER A 92 14.64 -14.74 -19.14
N ASN A 93 14.22 -15.91 -18.62
CA ASN A 93 13.17 -16.69 -19.24
C ASN A 93 11.79 -16.20 -18.74
N ILE A 94 10.91 -15.79 -19.65
CA ILE A 94 9.55 -15.34 -19.35
C ILE A 94 8.68 -16.44 -18.73
N LEU A 95 8.94 -17.71 -19.07
CA LEU A 95 8.20 -18.85 -18.54
C LEU A 95 8.66 -19.27 -17.13
N ASN A 96 9.70 -18.65 -16.61
CA ASN A 96 10.14 -18.88 -15.24
C ASN A 96 9.16 -18.20 -14.26
N THR A 97 8.58 -18.97 -13.34
CA THR A 97 7.68 -18.49 -12.30
C THR A 97 8.31 -17.38 -11.47
N TYR A 98 9.62 -17.42 -11.25
CA TYR A 98 10.35 -16.39 -10.53
C TYR A 98 10.37 -15.05 -11.30
N SER A 99 10.57 -15.08 -12.61
CA SER A 99 10.53 -13.87 -13.45
C SER A 99 9.18 -13.16 -13.35
N PHE A 100 8.10 -13.95 -13.28
CA PHE A 100 6.75 -13.44 -13.12
C PHE A 100 6.51 -12.86 -11.72
N LYS A 101 6.98 -13.55 -10.68
CA LYS A 101 6.90 -13.08 -9.28
C LYS A 101 7.68 -11.78 -9.07
N SER A 102 8.93 -11.72 -9.52
CA SER A 102 9.83 -10.58 -9.33
C SER A 102 9.44 -9.33 -10.13
N SER A 103 8.64 -9.48 -11.20
CA SER A 103 8.08 -8.38 -12.01
C SER A 103 6.65 -8.00 -11.61
N SER A 104 6.10 -8.55 -10.53
CA SER A 104 4.72 -8.35 -10.09
C SER A 104 4.30 -6.88 -9.95
N TYR A 105 5.23 -5.99 -9.57
CA TYR A 105 4.99 -4.56 -9.46
C TYR A 105 4.58 -3.89 -10.79
N ILE A 106 4.96 -4.47 -11.94
CA ILE A 106 4.51 -4.02 -13.26
C ILE A 106 3.05 -4.44 -13.48
N TRP A 107 2.73 -5.69 -13.18
CA TRP A 107 1.42 -6.27 -13.47
C TRP A 107 0.32 -5.71 -12.59
N THR A 108 0.66 -5.25 -11.39
CA THR A 108 -0.29 -4.56 -10.51
C THR A 108 -0.83 -3.25 -11.11
N LEU A 109 -0.14 -2.64 -12.08
CA LEU A 109 -0.66 -1.50 -12.86
C LEU A 109 -1.96 -1.82 -13.60
N GLY A 110 -2.20 -3.08 -13.96
CA GLY A 110 -3.44 -3.53 -14.59
C GLY A 110 -4.67 -3.30 -13.70
N PHE A 111 -4.51 -3.23 -12.40
CA PHE A 111 -5.61 -2.98 -11.47
C PHE A 111 -6.23 -1.58 -11.60
N ILE A 112 -5.55 -0.63 -12.24
CA ILE A 112 -6.14 0.67 -12.61
C ILE A 112 -7.42 0.47 -13.43
N PHE A 113 -7.45 -0.52 -14.32
CA PHE A 113 -8.64 -0.83 -15.13
C PHE A 113 -9.83 -1.27 -14.27
N ILE A 114 -9.58 -2.04 -13.22
CA ILE A 114 -10.63 -2.45 -12.28
C ILE A 114 -11.30 -1.20 -11.67
N GLY A 115 -10.48 -0.23 -11.25
CA GLY A 115 -10.98 1.03 -10.71
C GLY A 115 -11.84 1.82 -11.67
N ILE A 116 -11.42 1.90 -12.94
CA ILE A 116 -12.20 2.56 -13.99
C ILE A 116 -13.56 1.86 -14.18
N PHE A 117 -13.56 0.53 -14.16
CA PHE A 117 -14.78 -0.26 -14.33
C PHE A 117 -15.76 -0.10 -13.17
N ILE A 118 -15.26 -0.12 -11.92
CA ILE A 118 -16.11 -0.02 -10.73
C ILE A 118 -16.60 1.41 -10.44
N LYS A 119 -16.00 2.44 -11.04
CA LYS A 119 -16.31 3.85 -10.75
C LYS A 119 -17.80 4.17 -10.82
N LYS A 120 -18.50 3.70 -11.85
CA LYS A 120 -19.93 3.95 -12.01
C LYS A 120 -20.77 3.46 -10.84
N TYR A 121 -20.32 2.40 -10.17
CA TYR A 121 -20.98 1.84 -8.99
C TYR A 121 -20.63 2.66 -7.75
N VAL A 122 -19.37 3.07 -7.62
CA VAL A 122 -18.89 3.86 -6.48
C VAL A 122 -19.56 5.21 -6.40
N ILE A 123 -19.59 5.98 -7.50
CA ILE A 123 -20.15 7.34 -7.52
C ILE A 123 -21.65 7.37 -7.19
N ASN A 124 -22.38 6.35 -7.61
CA ASN A 124 -23.82 6.26 -7.34
C ASN A 124 -24.14 5.45 -6.09
N MET A 125 -23.15 5.18 -5.25
CA MET A 125 -23.31 4.34 -4.07
C MET A 125 -24.30 4.93 -3.07
N LYS A 126 -25.21 4.10 -2.57
CA LYS A 126 -26.20 4.52 -1.56
C LYS A 126 -25.51 4.95 -0.27
N LYS A 127 -26.11 5.89 0.47
CA LYS A 127 -25.57 6.39 1.75
C LYS A 127 -25.26 5.29 2.75
N SER A 128 -26.06 4.20 2.78
CA SER A 128 -25.82 3.04 3.64
C SER A 128 -24.49 2.34 3.34
N TYR A 129 -24.17 2.14 2.05
CA TYR A 129 -22.89 1.54 1.64
C TYR A 129 -21.71 2.47 1.88
N ILE A 130 -21.89 3.79 1.69
CA ILE A 130 -20.86 4.77 2.03
C ILE A 130 -20.55 4.72 3.52
N PHE A 131 -21.59 4.62 4.36
CA PHE A 131 -21.43 4.46 5.80
C PHE A 131 -20.70 3.15 6.15
N LEU A 132 -21.13 2.01 5.59
CA LEU A 132 -20.44 0.72 5.78
C LEU A 132 -18.97 0.77 5.33
N GLY A 133 -18.68 1.36 4.18
CA GLY A 133 -17.32 1.55 3.70
C GLY A 133 -16.47 2.41 4.64
N SER A 134 -17.07 3.44 5.24
CA SER A 134 -16.37 4.29 6.22
C SER A 134 -16.05 3.58 7.54
N LEU A 135 -16.70 2.44 7.83
CA LEU A 135 -16.41 1.62 9.01
C LEU A 135 -15.31 0.57 8.77
N VAL A 136 -14.84 0.39 7.54
CA VAL A 136 -13.77 -0.58 7.23
C VAL A 136 -12.53 -0.37 8.10
N PRO A 137 -11.96 0.85 8.27
CA PRO A 137 -10.84 1.03 9.16
C PRO A 137 -11.16 0.67 10.62
N LEU A 138 -12.38 0.94 11.10
CA LEU A 138 -12.79 0.57 12.45
C LEU A 138 -12.81 -0.95 12.63
N SER A 139 -13.28 -1.71 11.64
CA SER A 139 -13.25 -3.18 11.70
C SER A 139 -11.83 -3.72 11.79
N ILE A 140 -10.88 -3.10 11.07
CA ILE A 140 -9.46 -3.44 11.15
C ILE A 140 -8.94 -3.21 12.57
N PHE A 141 -9.26 -2.05 13.17
CA PHE A 141 -8.83 -1.72 14.52
C PHE A 141 -9.37 -2.73 15.54
N ILE A 142 -10.67 -3.04 15.48
CA ILE A 142 -11.32 -3.97 16.43
C ILE A 142 -10.70 -5.36 16.33
N ILE A 143 -10.52 -5.88 15.12
CA ILE A 143 -9.97 -7.22 14.89
C ILE A 143 -8.49 -7.26 15.30
N ASN A 144 -7.71 -6.26 14.92
CA ASN A 144 -6.26 -6.23 15.20
C ASN A 144 -5.95 -6.04 16.69
N THR A 145 -6.79 -5.30 17.42
CA THR A 145 -6.63 -5.07 18.87
C THR A 145 -7.37 -6.08 19.74
N GLY A 146 -8.32 -6.83 19.19
CA GLY A 146 -9.20 -7.74 19.94
C GLY A 146 -8.83 -9.22 19.84
N ASN A 147 -7.70 -9.57 19.25
CA ASN A 147 -7.34 -10.91 18.78
C ASN A 147 -8.31 -11.47 17.72
N TYR A 148 -7.76 -12.06 16.68
CA TYR A 148 -8.59 -12.77 15.70
C TYR A 148 -9.27 -13.95 16.38
N PRO A 149 -10.56 -14.23 16.09
CA PRO A 149 -11.20 -15.45 16.53
C PRO A 149 -10.39 -16.69 16.14
N ASP A 150 -10.27 -17.67 17.03
CA ASP A 150 -9.46 -18.89 16.80
C ASP A 150 -9.84 -19.61 15.51
N VAL A 151 -11.13 -19.62 15.16
CA VAL A 151 -11.62 -20.20 13.90
C VAL A 151 -10.96 -19.55 12.69
N ILE A 152 -10.77 -18.22 12.70
CA ILE A 152 -10.13 -17.48 11.62
C ILE A 152 -8.63 -17.77 11.60
N ILE A 153 -7.99 -17.77 12.77
CA ILE A 153 -6.56 -18.08 12.92
C ILE A 153 -6.27 -19.48 12.37
N ASN A 154 -7.04 -20.49 12.81
CA ASN A 154 -6.87 -21.88 12.40
C ASN A 154 -7.10 -22.03 10.90
N PHE A 155 -8.17 -21.43 10.36
CA PHE A 155 -8.43 -21.42 8.93
C PHE A 155 -7.22 -20.90 8.10
N PHE A 156 -6.65 -19.77 8.48
CA PHE A 156 -5.50 -19.22 7.75
C PHE A 156 -4.21 -20.01 7.97
N LYS A 157 -3.99 -20.58 9.16
CA LYS A 157 -2.83 -21.45 9.41
C LYS A 157 -2.85 -22.71 8.56
N GLU A 158 -4.05 -23.27 8.30
CA GLU A 158 -4.22 -24.48 7.52
C GLU A 158 -4.20 -24.22 6.00
N ASN A 159 -4.70 -23.07 5.55
CA ASN A 159 -4.98 -22.82 4.14
C ASN A 159 -4.10 -21.72 3.51
N SER A 160 -3.27 -21.03 4.28
CA SER A 160 -2.43 -19.93 3.78
C SER A 160 -0.95 -20.13 4.15
N ASP A 161 -0.09 -20.08 3.15
CA ASP A 161 1.37 -20.13 3.35
C ASP A 161 1.92 -18.91 4.08
N LYS A 162 1.14 -17.85 4.27
CA LYS A 162 1.57 -16.56 4.78
C LYS A 162 0.65 -15.99 5.84
N PHE A 163 0.36 -16.79 6.88
CA PHE A 163 -0.40 -16.25 8.00
C PHE A 163 0.38 -15.11 8.67
N GLN A 164 -0.18 -13.92 8.63
CA GLN A 164 0.38 -12.73 9.24
C GLN A 164 -0.75 -11.79 9.67
N PHE A 165 -0.64 -11.23 10.86
CA PHE A 165 -1.53 -10.18 11.31
C PHE A 165 -1.41 -8.92 10.44
N THR A 166 -2.47 -8.09 10.47
CA THR A 166 -2.53 -6.81 9.75
C THR A 166 -1.32 -5.95 10.07
N LYS A 167 -0.65 -5.47 9.04
CA LYS A 167 0.49 -4.54 9.18
C LYS A 167 0.01 -3.09 9.31
N ALA A 168 0.83 -2.27 9.91
CA ALA A 168 0.60 -0.83 10.01
C ALA A 168 0.38 -0.15 8.65
N SER A 169 1.09 -0.59 7.60
CA SER A 169 0.91 -0.07 6.24
C SER A 169 -0.46 -0.41 5.64
N ASP A 170 -1.02 -1.58 5.94
CA ASP A 170 -2.37 -1.97 5.47
C ASP A 170 -3.46 -1.15 6.18
N VAL A 171 -3.28 -0.88 7.48
CA VAL A 171 -4.14 0.04 8.23
C VAL A 171 -4.08 1.44 7.66
N PHE A 172 -2.88 1.93 7.44
CA PHE A 172 -2.63 3.26 6.88
C PHE A 172 -3.32 3.45 5.52
N ILE A 173 -3.13 2.51 4.56
CA ILE A 173 -3.77 2.63 3.24
C ILE A 173 -5.29 2.61 3.34
N SER A 174 -5.86 1.85 4.29
CA SER A 174 -7.31 1.81 4.47
C SER A 174 -7.88 3.17 4.86
N VAL A 175 -7.24 3.87 5.82
CA VAL A 175 -7.65 5.21 6.27
C VAL A 175 -7.56 6.23 5.13
N VAL A 176 -6.41 6.26 4.45
CA VAL A 176 -6.17 7.23 3.37
C VAL A 176 -7.09 6.98 2.19
N THR A 177 -7.32 5.70 1.83
CA THR A 177 -8.20 5.32 0.73
C THR A 177 -9.66 5.70 1.03
N VAL A 178 -10.16 5.35 2.22
CA VAL A 178 -11.55 5.67 2.59
C VAL A 178 -11.75 7.19 2.65
N TYR A 179 -10.83 7.95 3.25
CA TYR A 179 -10.91 9.42 3.24
C TYR A 179 -11.04 9.97 1.81
N PHE A 180 -10.22 9.48 0.88
CA PHE A 180 -10.21 10.00 -0.48
C PHE A 180 -11.47 9.56 -1.25
N PHE A 181 -12.05 8.40 -0.96
CA PHE A 181 -13.37 8.03 -1.47
C PHE A 181 -14.46 8.98 -0.96
N LEU A 182 -14.42 9.39 0.31
CA LEU A 182 -15.36 10.39 0.85
C LEU A 182 -15.20 11.75 0.15
N GLU A 183 -13.98 12.13 -0.23
CA GLU A 183 -13.70 13.34 -1.02
C GLU A 183 -14.37 13.27 -2.41
N ILE A 184 -14.18 12.16 -3.14
CA ILE A 184 -14.76 11.98 -4.50
C ILE A 184 -16.27 11.89 -4.49
N LEU A 185 -16.84 11.31 -3.45
CA LEU A 185 -18.29 11.24 -3.25
C LEU A 185 -18.89 12.57 -2.80
N ASN A 186 -18.09 13.64 -2.76
CA ASN A 186 -18.50 14.98 -2.33
C ASN A 186 -19.22 14.99 -0.96
N ILE A 187 -18.73 14.15 -0.04
CA ILE A 187 -19.27 14.14 1.33
C ILE A 187 -18.90 15.47 2.01
N ASN A 188 -19.83 15.98 2.81
CA ASN A 188 -19.67 17.24 3.53
C ASN A 188 -18.32 17.27 4.30
N THR A 189 -17.60 18.40 4.18
CA THR A 189 -16.27 18.59 4.78
C THR A 189 -16.27 18.36 6.29
N SER A 190 -17.33 18.75 7.01
CA SER A 190 -17.46 18.45 8.45
C SER A 190 -17.38 16.94 8.74
N LYS A 191 -18.06 16.09 7.94
CA LYS A 191 -18.01 14.63 8.10
C LYS A 191 -16.65 14.04 7.74
N LYS A 192 -15.99 14.57 6.70
CA LYS A 192 -14.62 14.18 6.33
C LYS A 192 -13.64 14.56 7.43
N MET A 193 -13.77 15.74 8.02
CA MET A 193 -12.94 16.17 9.14
C MET A 193 -13.19 15.32 10.38
N PHE A 194 -14.47 15.01 10.70
CA PHE A 194 -14.80 14.07 11.77
C PHE A 194 -14.12 12.71 11.56
N PHE A 195 -14.12 12.19 10.33
CA PHE A 195 -13.41 10.95 9.98
C PHE A 195 -11.91 11.04 10.32
N VAL A 196 -11.24 12.14 9.95
CA VAL A 196 -9.81 12.33 10.24
C VAL A 196 -9.55 12.42 11.75
N PHE A 197 -10.33 13.27 12.46
CA PHE A 197 -10.19 13.45 13.91
C PHE A 197 -10.59 12.21 14.73
N PHE A 198 -11.28 11.25 14.15
CA PHE A 198 -11.59 9.95 14.74
C PHE A 198 -10.50 8.91 14.41
N TYR A 199 -10.23 8.67 13.12
CA TYR A 199 -9.37 7.55 12.72
C TYR A 199 -7.88 7.81 12.90
N VAL A 200 -7.40 9.03 12.72
CA VAL A 200 -5.98 9.33 12.93
C VAL A 200 -5.59 9.06 14.39
N PRO A 201 -6.24 9.65 15.42
CA PRO A 201 -5.88 9.35 16.80
C PRO A 201 -6.19 7.90 17.22
N LEU A 202 -7.18 7.24 16.60
CA LEU A 202 -7.47 5.83 16.85
C LEU A 202 -6.30 4.92 16.45
N PHE A 203 -5.66 5.18 15.31
CA PHE A 203 -4.57 4.35 14.82
C PHE A 203 -3.18 4.81 15.25
N LEU A 204 -3.02 6.04 15.65
CA LEU A 204 -1.72 6.64 15.96
C LEU A 204 -0.89 5.82 16.97
N PRO A 205 -1.43 5.33 18.11
CA PRO A 205 -0.67 4.50 19.04
C PRO A 205 -0.15 3.21 18.43
N MET A 206 -0.97 2.54 17.62
CA MET A 206 -0.60 1.32 16.93
C MET A 206 0.49 1.58 15.88
N LEU A 207 0.37 2.65 15.09
CA LEU A 207 1.34 3.01 14.06
C LEU A 207 2.71 3.36 14.66
N ILE A 208 2.74 4.10 15.78
CA ILE A 208 3.97 4.42 16.53
C ILE A 208 4.72 3.16 16.95
N ILE A 209 3.97 2.12 17.37
CA ILE A 209 4.56 0.88 17.87
C ILE A 209 5.03 -0.03 16.71
N GLN A 210 4.24 -0.14 15.65
CA GLN A 210 4.43 -1.15 14.62
C GLN A 210 5.28 -0.68 13.42
N SER A 211 5.15 0.59 13.01
CA SER A 211 5.82 1.08 11.80
C SER A 211 6.03 2.59 11.81
N ARG A 212 7.27 3.00 11.91
CA ARG A 212 7.66 4.41 11.84
C ARG A 212 7.32 5.05 10.49
N GLY A 213 7.48 4.30 9.40
CA GLY A 213 7.11 4.76 8.06
C GLY A 213 5.63 5.09 7.96
N SER A 214 4.76 4.19 8.43
CA SER A 214 3.31 4.41 8.44
C SER A 214 2.89 5.53 9.40
N TYR A 215 3.59 5.68 10.53
CA TYR A 215 3.39 6.78 11.46
C TYR A 215 3.69 8.15 10.80
N VAL A 216 4.84 8.29 10.13
CA VAL A 216 5.16 9.53 9.40
C VAL A 216 4.20 9.72 8.23
N GLY A 217 3.82 8.64 7.53
CA GLY A 217 2.83 8.67 6.46
C GLY A 217 1.48 9.25 6.90
N ILE A 218 0.96 8.85 8.08
CA ILE A 218 -0.31 9.38 8.59
C ILE A 218 -0.19 10.86 9.01
N ILE A 219 0.98 11.30 9.46
CA ILE A 219 1.25 12.71 9.73
C ILE A 219 1.25 13.51 8.43
N ILE A 220 1.94 13.05 7.38
CA ILE A 220 1.94 13.68 6.06
C ILE A 220 0.50 13.78 5.53
N PHE A 221 -0.26 12.70 5.62
CA PHE A 221 -1.67 12.68 5.25
C PHE A 221 -2.47 13.76 5.99
N THR A 222 -2.33 13.83 7.31
CA THR A 222 -3.06 14.78 8.14
C THR A 222 -2.71 16.23 7.82
N ILE A 223 -1.42 16.52 7.62
CA ILE A 223 -0.94 17.85 7.21
C ILE A 223 -1.55 18.25 5.86
N LEU A 224 -1.54 17.33 4.88
CA LEU A 224 -2.13 17.61 3.56
C LEU A 224 -3.64 17.84 3.64
N VAL A 225 -4.37 17.03 4.42
CA VAL A 225 -5.80 17.27 4.64
C VAL A 225 -6.05 18.65 5.23
N PHE A 226 -5.31 19.02 6.27
CA PHE A 226 -5.46 20.35 6.92
C PHE A 226 -5.08 21.49 5.97
N TYR A 227 -4.07 21.32 5.15
CA TYR A 227 -3.69 22.30 4.14
C TYR A 227 -4.80 22.54 3.10
N PHE A 228 -5.37 21.46 2.54
CA PHE A 228 -6.41 21.58 1.53
C PHE A 228 -7.76 22.02 2.10
N GLU A 229 -8.08 21.67 3.34
CA GLU A 229 -9.33 22.04 4.01
C GLU A 229 -9.17 23.24 5.00
N ARG A 230 -8.08 24.01 4.86
CA ARG A 230 -7.73 25.12 5.77
C ARG A 230 -8.85 26.16 5.97
N ARG A 231 -9.61 26.45 4.92
CA ARG A 231 -10.74 27.39 5.02
C ARG A 231 -11.79 26.89 6.01
N PHE A 232 -12.18 25.65 5.88
CA PHE A 232 -13.14 25.02 6.79
C PHE A 232 -12.64 25.04 8.23
N LEU A 233 -11.35 24.76 8.45
CA LEU A 233 -10.74 24.77 9.80
C LEU A 233 -10.80 26.16 10.44
N LEU A 234 -10.52 27.21 9.67
CA LEU A 234 -10.51 28.59 10.15
C LEU A 234 -11.92 29.14 10.40
N GLU A 235 -12.90 28.75 9.58
CA GLU A 235 -14.28 29.19 9.71
C GLU A 235 -15.03 28.48 10.84
N ASN A 236 -14.66 27.24 11.19
CA ASN A 236 -15.39 26.39 12.13
C ASN A 236 -14.61 26.11 13.43
N LYS A 237 -13.92 27.11 14.00
CA LYS A 237 -13.02 26.94 15.16
C LYS A 237 -13.64 26.22 16.34
N LYS A 238 -14.92 26.53 16.69
CA LYS A 238 -15.63 25.87 17.81
C LYS A 238 -15.81 24.37 17.57
N LEU A 239 -16.20 23.99 16.33
CA LEU A 239 -16.38 22.60 15.94
C LEU A 239 -15.05 21.85 15.94
N ILE A 240 -13.99 22.50 15.43
CA ILE A 240 -12.65 21.91 15.42
C ILE A 240 -12.12 21.70 16.84
N PHE A 241 -12.35 22.64 17.72
CA PHE A 241 -12.01 22.46 19.15
C PHE A 241 -12.72 21.25 19.76
N LEU A 242 -14.00 21.06 19.47
CA LEU A 242 -14.75 19.87 19.90
C LEU A 242 -14.15 18.57 19.32
N TYR A 243 -13.78 18.59 18.03
CA TYR A 243 -13.13 17.44 17.39
C TYR A 243 -11.76 17.13 18.01
N LEU A 244 -10.99 18.15 18.40
CA LEU A 244 -9.71 17.96 19.09
C LEU A 244 -9.89 17.31 20.46
N LEU A 245 -10.86 17.78 21.27
CA LEU A 245 -11.19 17.15 22.57
C LEU A 245 -11.59 15.68 22.39
N PHE A 246 -12.43 15.41 21.38
CA PHE A 246 -12.83 14.05 21.02
C PHE A 246 -11.64 13.20 20.57
N SER A 247 -10.71 13.76 19.80
CA SER A 247 -9.48 13.09 19.37
C SER A 247 -8.59 12.69 20.53
N ILE A 248 -8.46 13.55 21.56
CA ILE A 248 -7.69 13.22 22.78
C ILE A 248 -8.32 12.02 23.49
N LEU A 249 -9.65 12.00 23.61
CA LEU A 249 -10.37 10.88 24.22
C LEU A 249 -10.13 9.57 23.43
N ILE A 250 -10.27 9.61 22.09
CA ILE A 250 -10.06 8.44 21.21
C ILE A 250 -8.61 7.95 21.29
N PHE A 251 -7.64 8.88 21.29
CA PHE A 251 -6.23 8.53 21.43
C PHE A 251 -5.95 7.83 22.78
N SER A 252 -6.52 8.33 23.86
CA SER A 252 -6.35 7.74 25.20
C SER A 252 -6.93 6.32 25.26
N ILE A 253 -8.15 6.11 24.75
CA ILE A 253 -8.79 4.79 24.66
C ILE A 253 -7.95 3.83 23.80
N SER A 254 -7.48 4.31 22.66
CA SER A 254 -6.66 3.50 21.76
C SER A 254 -5.32 3.14 22.38
N THR A 255 -4.66 4.07 23.07
CA THR A 255 -3.39 3.80 23.75
C THR A 255 -3.56 2.72 24.81
N PHE A 256 -4.61 2.81 25.62
CA PHE A 256 -4.92 1.80 26.65
C PHE A 256 -5.14 0.43 26.00
N ARG A 257 -5.93 0.36 24.94
CA ARG A 257 -6.23 -0.91 24.25
C ARG A 257 -5.00 -1.50 23.53
N SER A 258 -4.17 -0.68 22.90
CA SER A 258 -2.96 -1.12 22.21
C SER A 258 -1.85 -1.57 23.16
N SER A 259 -1.76 -1.00 24.36
CA SER A 259 -0.80 -1.43 25.38
C SER A 259 -1.16 -2.77 26.02
N GLY A 260 -2.46 -3.11 26.13
CA GLY A 260 -2.93 -4.37 26.67
C GLY A 260 -2.65 -5.60 25.77
N GLN A 261 -2.45 -5.42 24.47
CA GLN A 261 -2.17 -6.52 23.54
C GLN A 261 -0.82 -7.21 23.76
N LYS A 262 0.15 -6.56 24.36
CA LYS A 262 1.46 -7.15 24.63
C LYS A 262 1.45 -8.18 25.78
N LEU A 263 0.38 -8.27 26.52
CA LEU A 263 0.29 -9.11 27.74
C LEU A 263 -0.32 -10.50 27.51
N ASN A 264 -0.94 -10.78 26.37
CA ASN A 264 -1.77 -11.97 26.19
C ASN A 264 -1.21 -13.10 25.31
N ASN A 265 0.02 -13.02 24.83
CA ASN A 265 0.61 -14.12 24.06
C ASN A 265 1.56 -14.94 24.95
N ASP A 266 1.08 -16.09 25.44
CA ASP A 266 1.83 -17.22 26.05
C ASP A 266 2.97 -16.83 27.00
N ILE A 267 2.60 -16.40 28.20
CA ILE A 267 3.56 -15.99 29.25
C ILE A 267 4.01 -17.24 30.03
N THR A 268 5.13 -17.82 29.64
CA THR A 268 5.96 -18.60 30.58
C THR A 268 6.92 -17.67 31.31
N PRO A 269 7.25 -17.96 32.58
CA PRO A 269 8.17 -17.10 33.37
C PRO A 269 9.51 -16.80 32.72
N ALA A 270 10.05 -17.72 31.90
CA ALA A 270 11.26 -17.52 31.11
C ALA A 270 11.12 -16.44 30.01
N LYS A 271 9.92 -16.30 29.43
CA LYS A 271 9.62 -15.27 28.41
C LYS A 271 9.43 -13.88 29.02
N ILE A 272 9.12 -13.76 30.30
CA ILE A 272 9.00 -12.46 30.97
C ILE A 272 10.36 -11.77 31.08
N THR A 273 11.42 -12.52 31.36
CA THR A 273 12.78 -11.99 31.46
C THR A 273 13.30 -11.57 30.08
N GLU A 274 13.01 -12.35 29.05
CA GLU A 274 13.34 -12.04 27.65
C GLU A 274 12.53 -10.85 27.11
N GLN A 275 11.25 -10.71 27.51
CA GLN A 275 10.40 -9.57 27.14
C GLN A 275 10.75 -8.28 27.90
N VAL A 276 11.27 -8.38 29.12
CA VAL A 276 11.78 -7.22 29.88
C VAL A 276 13.09 -6.73 29.24
N GLN A 277 13.96 -7.63 28.81
CA GLN A 277 15.15 -7.29 28.03
C GLN A 277 14.80 -6.69 26.66
N THR A 278 13.90 -7.32 25.90
CA THR A 278 13.40 -6.75 24.61
C THR A 278 12.65 -5.44 24.80
N ASN A 279 11.99 -5.20 25.93
CA ASN A 279 11.34 -3.91 26.22
C ASN A 279 12.34 -2.81 26.62
N SER A 280 13.47 -3.15 27.22
CA SER A 280 14.59 -2.21 27.43
C SER A 280 15.30 -1.88 26.11
N GLU A 281 15.53 -2.86 25.26
CA GLU A 281 16.07 -2.69 23.91
C GLU A 281 15.11 -1.90 23.00
N VAL A 282 13.79 -2.14 23.07
CA VAL A 282 12.77 -1.35 22.37
C VAL A 282 12.71 0.09 22.89
N LYS A 283 13.01 0.36 24.16
CA LYS A 283 13.12 1.73 24.67
C LYS A 283 14.36 2.46 24.13
N ASP A 284 15.47 1.76 23.96
CA ASP A 284 16.70 2.34 23.41
C ASP A 284 16.62 2.51 21.89
N THR A 285 16.01 1.58 21.16
CA THR A 285 15.72 1.74 19.72
C THR A 285 14.75 2.88 19.43
N ARG A 286 13.80 3.20 20.33
CA ARG A 286 12.93 4.38 20.18
C ARG A 286 13.69 5.71 20.32
N LYS A 287 14.73 5.77 21.14
CA LYS A 287 15.61 6.93 21.27
C LYS A 287 16.52 7.14 20.05
N ALA A 288 16.74 6.07 19.26
CA ALA A 288 17.58 6.07 18.09
C ALA A 288 16.88 6.48 16.79
N PHE A 289 15.55 6.78 16.83
CA PHE A 289 14.78 7.20 15.65
C PHE A 289 15.33 8.52 15.07
N LEU A 290 15.58 8.54 13.75
CA LEU A 290 16.19 9.67 13.01
C LEU A 290 17.63 10.01 13.42
N THR A 291 18.35 9.08 14.03
CA THR A 291 19.77 9.27 14.33
C THR A 291 20.61 8.78 13.16
N PHE A 292 20.76 9.62 12.15
CA PHE A 292 21.62 9.33 11.00
C PHE A 292 23.03 9.87 11.24
N TYR A 293 24.03 9.10 10.79
CA TYR A 293 25.43 9.52 10.77
C TYR A 293 26.12 8.97 9.52
N ILE A 294 27.22 9.59 9.12
CA ILE A 294 28.02 9.15 7.97
C ILE A 294 29.36 8.67 8.52
N GLU A 295 29.75 7.47 8.12
CA GLU A 295 31.06 6.86 8.43
C GLU A 295 31.59 6.20 7.16
N ASP A 296 32.84 6.45 6.82
CA ASP A 296 33.50 5.93 5.61
C ASP A 296 32.69 6.14 4.30
N GLY A 297 32.00 7.27 4.20
CA GLY A 297 31.19 7.62 3.03
C GLY A 297 29.84 6.90 2.95
N ARG A 298 29.49 6.09 3.95
CA ARG A 298 28.19 5.37 4.04
C ARG A 298 27.29 6.02 5.08
N LEU A 299 25.99 6.00 4.81
CA LEU A 299 24.95 6.49 5.72
C LEU A 299 24.48 5.35 6.64
N PHE A 300 24.54 5.59 7.93
CA PHE A 300 24.12 4.68 8.98
C PHE A 300 23.03 5.27 9.85
N SER A 301 22.36 4.42 10.61
CA SER A 301 21.41 4.79 11.66
C SER A 301 21.70 3.99 12.92
N LYS A 302 21.54 4.62 14.10
CA LYS A 302 21.57 3.91 15.39
C LYS A 302 20.34 3.00 15.59
N ASP A 303 19.30 3.14 14.76
CA ASP A 303 18.17 2.22 14.73
C ASP A 303 18.49 1.03 13.83
N GLU A 304 18.62 -0.15 14.40
CA GLU A 304 19.03 -1.39 13.73
C GLU A 304 18.17 -1.70 12.48
N THR A 305 16.84 -1.54 12.59
CA THR A 305 15.94 -1.80 11.46
C THR A 305 16.14 -0.82 10.30
N THR A 306 16.36 0.45 10.62
CA THR A 306 16.68 1.47 9.61
C THR A 306 18.07 1.24 9.05
N ASN A 307 19.05 0.93 9.90
CA ASN A 307 20.41 0.65 9.49
C ASN A 307 20.49 -0.55 8.54
N TRP A 308 19.83 -1.65 8.87
CA TRP A 308 19.74 -2.82 8.02
C TRP A 308 19.18 -2.50 6.61
N ARG A 309 18.16 -1.61 6.52
CA ARG A 309 17.63 -1.17 5.22
C ARG A 309 18.61 -0.29 4.46
N LEU A 310 19.24 0.68 5.15
CA LEU A 310 20.23 1.57 4.54
C LEU A 310 21.39 0.78 3.98
N ASP A 311 21.85 -0.22 4.71
CA ASP A 311 22.93 -1.11 4.27
C ASP A 311 22.56 -1.82 2.95
N ILE A 312 21.40 -2.47 2.88
CA ILE A 312 20.92 -3.11 1.65
C ILE A 312 20.80 -2.10 0.49
N TRP A 313 20.20 -0.91 0.75
CA TRP A 313 19.97 0.05 -0.32
C TRP A 313 21.25 0.63 -0.88
N GLN A 314 22.25 0.87 -0.03
CA GLN A 314 23.56 1.36 -0.45
C GLN A 314 24.31 0.29 -1.23
N ASP A 315 24.33 -0.96 -0.76
CA ASP A 315 24.99 -2.06 -1.47
C ASP A 315 24.34 -2.30 -2.85
N VAL A 316 22.99 -2.36 -2.92
CA VAL A 316 22.29 -2.49 -4.21
C VAL A 316 22.68 -1.37 -5.16
N THR A 317 22.71 -0.14 -4.68
CA THR A 317 23.01 1.02 -5.54
C THR A 317 24.47 1.00 -5.98
N TYR A 318 25.40 0.72 -5.06
CA TYR A 318 26.83 0.66 -5.33
C TYR A 318 27.16 -0.43 -6.36
N ASP A 319 26.69 -1.66 -6.14
CA ASP A 319 26.99 -2.79 -7.02
C ASP A 319 26.37 -2.61 -8.41
N LEU A 320 25.19 -1.99 -8.51
CA LEU A 320 24.61 -1.64 -9.81
C LEU A 320 25.54 -0.71 -10.63
N PHE A 321 26.24 0.20 -9.97
CA PHE A 321 27.24 1.05 -10.63
C PHE A 321 28.50 0.28 -11.01
N GLU A 322 29.08 -0.48 -10.08
CA GLU A 322 30.30 -1.24 -10.31
C GLU A 322 30.15 -2.30 -11.41
N GLU A 323 29.00 -2.98 -11.45
CA GLU A 323 28.69 -4.00 -12.46
C GLU A 323 28.19 -3.40 -13.80
N ASN A 324 28.18 -2.08 -13.98
CA ASN A 324 27.60 -1.40 -15.14
C ASN A 324 26.13 -1.75 -15.43
N ARG A 325 25.35 -2.06 -14.40
CA ARG A 325 23.93 -2.43 -14.47
C ARG A 325 22.99 -1.32 -14.02
N PHE A 326 23.48 -0.16 -13.68
CA PHE A 326 22.67 0.93 -13.16
C PHE A 326 21.50 1.33 -14.08
N HIS A 327 21.68 1.23 -15.39
CA HIS A 327 20.63 1.57 -16.36
C HIS A 327 19.62 0.45 -16.62
N THR A 328 20.00 -0.83 -16.48
CA THR A 328 19.18 -1.99 -16.87
C THR A 328 18.76 -2.89 -15.70
N GLY A 329 19.38 -2.72 -14.53
CA GLY A 329 19.14 -3.54 -13.36
C GLY A 329 19.65 -4.98 -13.49
N TYR A 330 19.36 -5.80 -12.48
CA TYR A 330 19.68 -7.24 -12.46
C TYR A 330 18.67 -8.09 -13.26
N GLY A 331 17.53 -7.51 -13.64
CA GLY A 331 16.43 -8.24 -14.27
C GLY A 331 15.60 -9.06 -13.30
N TYR A 332 14.91 -10.06 -13.86
CA TYR A 332 13.86 -10.80 -13.14
C TYR A 332 14.22 -12.26 -12.86
N LYS A 333 15.44 -12.66 -13.21
CA LYS A 333 15.86 -14.08 -13.24
C LYS A 333 16.01 -14.72 -11.87
N SER A 334 16.52 -13.98 -10.89
CA SER A 334 16.94 -14.49 -9.58
C SER A 334 16.70 -13.47 -8.47
N ILE A 335 16.90 -13.88 -7.24
CA ILE A 335 16.94 -12.97 -6.08
C ILE A 335 18.02 -11.91 -6.34
N ILE A 336 17.80 -10.70 -5.83
CA ILE A 336 18.76 -9.59 -5.92
C ILE A 336 20.04 -10.03 -5.21
N PRO A 337 21.23 -9.96 -5.86
CA PRO A 337 22.46 -10.53 -5.32
C PRO A 337 22.80 -10.10 -3.90
N GLN A 338 22.60 -8.83 -3.57
CA GLN A 338 22.87 -8.26 -2.25
C GLN A 338 22.02 -8.86 -1.13
N MET A 339 20.86 -9.45 -1.45
CA MET A 339 20.04 -10.19 -0.49
C MET A 339 20.63 -11.56 -0.15
N LEU A 340 21.48 -12.09 -1.01
CA LEU A 340 22.17 -13.39 -0.86
C LEU A 340 23.60 -13.25 -0.37
N ASP A 341 24.04 -12.05 0.01
CA ASP A 341 25.42 -11.80 0.45
C ASP A 341 25.76 -12.61 1.71
N PRO A 342 26.72 -13.54 1.63
CA PRO A 342 27.11 -14.37 2.76
C PRO A 342 27.82 -13.58 3.86
N THR A 343 28.38 -12.40 3.54
CA THR A 343 29.06 -11.53 4.50
C THR A 343 28.09 -10.70 5.34
N ALA A 344 26.82 -10.60 4.88
CA ALA A 344 25.75 -9.89 5.56
C ALA A 344 24.56 -10.84 5.88
N PRO A 345 24.76 -11.81 6.78
CA PRO A 345 23.73 -12.80 7.11
C PRO A 345 22.48 -12.13 7.69
N GLY A 346 21.31 -12.71 7.38
CA GLY A 346 20.03 -12.23 7.90
C GLY A 346 19.28 -11.27 6.97
N ARG A 347 19.83 -10.89 5.82
CA ARG A 347 19.09 -10.08 4.82
C ARG A 347 17.84 -10.77 4.30
N LEU A 348 17.85 -12.08 4.18
CA LEU A 348 16.67 -12.89 3.81
C LEU A 348 15.65 -13.04 4.95
N GLY A 349 15.87 -12.41 6.10
CA GLY A 349 15.02 -12.55 7.28
C GLY A 349 15.26 -13.85 8.04
N ARG A 350 14.55 -14.04 9.15
CA ARG A 350 14.70 -15.22 10.02
C ARG A 350 14.25 -16.53 9.38
N ASP A 351 13.32 -16.45 8.44
CA ASP A 351 12.72 -17.57 7.70
C ASP A 351 13.40 -17.84 6.34
N GLY A 352 14.39 -17.04 5.97
CA GLY A 352 15.08 -17.15 4.67
C GLY A 352 14.22 -16.77 3.46
N LEU A 353 13.01 -16.22 3.67
CA LEU A 353 12.03 -15.97 2.61
C LEU A 353 11.89 -14.51 2.20
N ASN A 354 12.63 -13.60 2.85
CA ASN A 354 12.58 -12.19 2.53
C ASN A 354 13.52 -11.84 1.37
N GLU A 355 12.96 -11.77 0.16
CA GLU A 355 13.70 -11.50 -1.08
C GLU A 355 13.66 -10.02 -1.50
N ASN A 356 13.00 -9.15 -0.74
CA ASN A 356 12.74 -7.77 -1.10
C ASN A 356 13.63 -6.80 -0.34
N VAL A 357 14.02 -5.71 -0.99
CA VAL A 357 14.90 -4.68 -0.42
C VAL A 357 14.17 -3.66 0.48
N HIS A 358 12.90 -3.88 0.80
CA HIS A 358 12.08 -3.03 1.66
C HIS A 358 11.96 -1.56 1.22
N ASN A 359 12.03 -1.31 -0.08
CA ASN A 359 11.85 -0.01 -0.69
C ASN A 359 11.36 -0.20 -2.12
N TYR A 360 10.16 0.27 -2.43
CA TYR A 360 9.54 0.12 -3.73
C TYR A 360 10.39 0.69 -4.88
N PHE A 361 10.98 1.86 -4.69
CA PHE A 361 11.79 2.51 -5.73
C PHE A 361 13.13 1.79 -5.94
N ILE A 362 13.76 1.35 -4.87
CA ILE A 362 15.00 0.55 -4.96
C ILE A 362 14.70 -0.83 -5.56
N THR A 363 13.54 -1.43 -5.27
CA THR A 363 13.10 -2.67 -5.94
C THR A 363 12.99 -2.47 -7.45
N ILE A 364 12.36 -1.38 -7.91
CA ILE A 364 12.27 -1.07 -9.35
C ILE A 364 13.67 -0.82 -9.94
N LEU A 365 14.51 -0.04 -9.25
CA LEU A 365 15.88 0.25 -9.67
C LEU A 365 16.71 -1.03 -9.79
N SER A 366 16.66 -1.90 -8.79
CA SER A 366 17.41 -3.15 -8.79
C SER A 366 16.98 -4.11 -9.89
N ARG A 367 15.67 -4.15 -10.23
CA ARG A 367 15.10 -5.04 -11.24
C ARG A 367 15.23 -4.49 -12.67
N GLY A 368 14.85 -3.25 -12.86
CA GLY A 368 14.71 -2.62 -14.19
C GLY A 368 15.65 -1.46 -14.46
N GLY A 369 16.56 -1.16 -13.53
CA GLY A 369 17.51 -0.07 -13.63
C GLY A 369 16.87 1.32 -13.58
N LEU A 370 17.71 2.32 -13.76
CA LEU A 370 17.29 3.73 -13.81
C LEU A 370 16.26 3.99 -14.92
N PHE A 371 16.38 3.27 -16.05
CA PHE A 371 15.45 3.40 -17.16
C PHE A 371 14.01 3.10 -16.73
N GLN A 372 13.78 1.96 -16.08
CA GLN A 372 12.43 1.58 -15.68
C GLN A 372 11.94 2.43 -14.50
N LEU A 373 12.81 2.74 -13.53
CA LEU A 373 12.47 3.66 -12.42
C LEU A 373 12.00 5.01 -12.96
N THR A 374 12.71 5.59 -13.93
CA THR A 374 12.31 6.86 -14.55
C THR A 374 10.94 6.76 -15.20
N LEU A 375 10.64 5.68 -15.93
CA LEU A 375 9.32 5.47 -16.53
C LEU A 375 8.21 5.39 -15.47
N PHE A 376 8.46 4.71 -14.35
CA PHE A 376 7.50 4.66 -13.24
C PHE A 376 7.25 6.03 -12.62
N VAL A 377 8.29 6.81 -12.35
CA VAL A 377 8.17 8.17 -11.81
C VAL A 377 7.38 9.07 -12.76
N LEU A 378 7.71 9.04 -14.05
CA LEU A 378 7.01 9.83 -15.07
C LEU A 378 5.56 9.39 -15.25
N PHE A 379 5.28 8.10 -15.16
CA PHE A 379 3.92 7.58 -15.18
C PHE A 379 3.09 8.12 -14.01
N HIS A 380 3.58 7.99 -12.77
CA HIS A 380 2.87 8.50 -11.59
C HIS A 380 2.70 10.02 -11.65
N PHE A 381 3.70 10.75 -12.09
CA PHE A 381 3.60 12.20 -12.30
C PHE A 381 2.53 12.53 -13.36
N SER A 382 2.45 11.77 -14.44
CA SER A 382 1.43 11.97 -15.48
C SER A 382 0.01 11.76 -14.95
N LEU A 383 -0.21 10.83 -14.00
CA LEU A 383 -1.51 10.62 -13.35
C LEU A 383 -1.89 11.80 -12.44
N ILE A 384 -0.93 12.39 -11.72
CA ILE A 384 -1.15 13.60 -10.92
C ILE A 384 -1.51 14.79 -11.84
N ARG A 385 -0.81 14.95 -12.95
CA ARG A 385 -1.13 15.98 -13.96
C ARG A 385 -2.52 15.78 -14.57
N LEU A 386 -2.88 14.54 -14.86
CA LEU A 386 -4.21 14.20 -15.38
C LEU A 386 -5.31 14.56 -14.38
N TRP A 387 -5.11 14.29 -13.09
CA TRP A 387 -6.02 14.73 -12.05
C TRP A 387 -6.16 16.26 -12.04
N HIS A 388 -5.05 16.99 -12.06
CA HIS A 388 -5.05 18.45 -12.08
C HIS A 388 -5.81 19.00 -13.30
N ALA A 389 -5.54 18.46 -14.48
CA ALA A 389 -6.21 18.86 -15.71
C ALA A 389 -7.74 18.65 -15.65
N ARG A 390 -8.21 17.62 -14.92
CA ARG A 390 -9.62 17.28 -14.81
C ARG A 390 -10.36 18.02 -13.69
N ASN A 391 -9.67 18.32 -12.60
CA ASN A 391 -10.29 18.82 -11.37
C ASN A 391 -9.81 20.23 -10.96
N ASN A 392 -8.85 20.80 -11.68
CA ASN A 392 -8.22 22.10 -11.40
C ASN A 392 -7.72 22.26 -9.95
N ASN A 393 -7.25 21.17 -9.36
CA ASN A 393 -6.65 21.14 -8.02
C ASN A 393 -5.65 19.99 -7.88
N TYR A 394 -4.89 19.98 -6.79
CA TYR A 394 -3.91 18.96 -6.46
C TYR A 394 -4.33 18.06 -5.27
N LYS A 395 -5.62 17.98 -4.94
CA LYS A 395 -6.09 17.17 -3.80
C LYS A 395 -5.69 15.70 -3.88
N ILE A 396 -5.44 15.16 -5.06
CA ILE A 396 -4.94 13.79 -5.22
C ILE A 396 -3.62 13.54 -4.46
N LEU A 397 -2.86 14.60 -4.17
CA LEU A 397 -1.63 14.49 -3.37
C LEU A 397 -1.91 14.01 -1.94
N ILE A 398 -3.11 14.23 -1.40
CA ILE A 398 -3.55 13.67 -0.10
C ILE A 398 -3.48 12.14 -0.13
N TYR A 399 -3.72 11.54 -1.29
CA TYR A 399 -3.66 10.11 -1.51
C TYR A 399 -2.24 9.64 -1.88
N TYR A 400 -1.65 10.32 -2.87
CA TYR A 400 -0.38 9.89 -3.47
C TYR A 400 0.82 10.04 -2.55
N LEU A 401 1.06 11.23 -2.01
CA LEU A 401 2.32 11.51 -1.28
C LEU A 401 2.50 10.63 -0.05
N PRO A 402 1.49 10.47 0.84
CA PRO A 402 1.66 9.63 2.01
C PRO A 402 1.90 8.17 1.65
N ILE A 403 1.20 7.64 0.62
CA ILE A 403 1.33 6.25 0.18
C ILE A 403 2.70 6.01 -0.45
N MET A 404 3.18 6.88 -1.34
CA MET A 404 4.51 6.76 -1.94
C MET A 404 5.61 6.88 -0.89
N PHE A 405 5.45 7.76 0.10
CA PHE A 405 6.38 7.87 1.23
C PHE A 405 6.46 6.55 2.03
N VAL A 406 5.31 5.97 2.40
CA VAL A 406 5.29 4.68 3.11
C VAL A 406 5.92 3.58 2.26
N SER A 407 5.67 3.57 0.96
CA SER A 407 6.20 2.58 0.02
C SER A 407 7.73 2.69 -0.17
N SER A 408 8.33 3.85 0.09
CA SER A 408 9.78 4.01 0.11
C SER A 408 10.45 3.46 1.38
N LEU A 409 9.67 3.10 2.39
CA LEU A 409 10.16 2.62 3.68
C LEU A 409 9.64 1.22 4.06
N ASP A 410 8.76 0.62 3.25
CA ASP A 410 8.16 -0.69 3.52
C ASP A 410 7.99 -1.48 2.21
N ILE A 411 7.83 -2.80 2.34
CA ILE A 411 7.56 -3.74 1.23
C ILE A 411 6.09 -3.74 0.77
N SER A 412 5.30 -2.77 1.19
CA SER A 412 3.84 -2.75 0.96
C SER A 412 3.48 -2.88 -0.51
N MET A 413 4.21 -2.19 -1.40
CA MET A 413 3.98 -2.20 -2.84
C MET A 413 4.56 -3.43 -3.55
N ASP A 414 5.42 -4.21 -2.91
CA ASP A 414 5.98 -5.44 -3.47
C ASP A 414 5.03 -6.65 -3.31
N GLY A 415 3.97 -6.48 -2.49
CA GLY A 415 2.89 -7.45 -2.37
C GLY A 415 1.80 -7.25 -3.44
N VAL A 416 0.66 -7.91 -3.24
CA VAL A 416 -0.51 -7.80 -4.13
C VAL A 416 -1.64 -7.01 -3.48
N GLN A 417 -1.87 -7.23 -2.19
CA GLN A 417 -3.00 -6.66 -1.45
C GLN A 417 -2.97 -5.12 -1.39
N PHE A 418 -1.80 -4.54 -1.20
CA PHE A 418 -1.64 -3.09 -1.15
C PHE A 418 -1.75 -2.44 -2.55
N PRO A 419 -1.01 -2.91 -3.58
CA PRO A 419 -1.13 -2.38 -4.94
C PRO A 419 -2.53 -2.52 -5.54
N ILE A 420 -3.27 -3.60 -5.28
CA ILE A 420 -4.63 -3.74 -5.83
C ILE A 420 -5.55 -2.65 -5.28
N ILE A 421 -5.45 -2.32 -3.99
CA ILE A 421 -6.20 -1.22 -3.40
C ILE A 421 -5.74 0.11 -3.99
N PHE A 422 -4.43 0.33 -4.02
CA PHE A 422 -3.84 1.57 -4.51
C PHE A 422 -4.20 1.86 -5.96
N TYR A 423 -3.89 0.95 -6.88
CA TYR A 423 -4.11 1.17 -8.30
C TYR A 423 -5.59 1.15 -8.70
N SER A 424 -6.42 0.29 -8.09
CA SER A 424 -7.86 0.32 -8.33
C SER A 424 -8.48 1.64 -7.86
N SER A 425 -8.04 2.15 -6.73
CA SER A 425 -8.49 3.46 -6.25
C SER A 425 -8.07 4.58 -7.21
N ILE A 426 -6.82 4.60 -7.66
CA ILE A 426 -6.35 5.56 -8.68
C ILE A 426 -7.20 5.50 -9.94
N GLY A 427 -7.49 4.30 -10.45
CA GLY A 427 -8.35 4.12 -11.61
C GLY A 427 -9.76 4.69 -11.37
N CYS A 428 -10.32 4.44 -10.20
CA CYS A 428 -11.62 4.97 -9.81
C CYS A 428 -11.60 6.52 -9.70
N PHE A 429 -10.54 7.08 -9.15
CA PHE A 429 -10.39 8.52 -8.94
C PHE A 429 -10.18 9.28 -10.24
N LEU A 430 -9.38 8.74 -11.14
CA LEU A 430 -9.04 9.37 -12.41
C LEU A 430 -10.06 9.12 -13.51
N ALA A 431 -10.82 8.05 -13.46
CA ALA A 431 -11.81 7.78 -14.47
C ALA A 431 -12.84 8.92 -14.50
N ASN A 432 -12.90 9.64 -15.59
CA ASN A 432 -13.75 10.81 -15.70
C ASN A 432 -15.19 10.45 -16.03
N ILE A 433 -16.12 11.03 -15.29
CA ILE A 433 -17.41 11.35 -15.84
C ILE A 433 -17.31 12.82 -16.22
N LYS A 434 -17.11 13.12 -17.51
CA LYS A 434 -17.51 14.41 -18.02
C LYS A 434 -19.01 14.52 -17.74
N THR A 435 -19.37 15.08 -16.59
CA THR A 435 -20.68 15.67 -16.45
C THR A 435 -20.68 16.83 -17.43
N ASN A 436 -21.17 16.59 -18.64
CA ASN A 436 -21.60 17.68 -19.48
C ASN A 436 -22.62 18.47 -18.64
N LYS A 437 -22.17 19.53 -17.99
CA LYS A 437 -23.00 20.61 -17.54
C LYS A 437 -23.17 21.61 -18.69
#